data_1011536823e55bc15bbce251ffde20fa
#
_entry.id   1011536823e55bc15bbce251ffde20fa
#
_cell.length_a   1.000
_cell.length_b   1.000
_cell.length_c   1.000
_cell.angle_alpha   90.00
_cell.angle_beta   90.00
_cell.angle_gamma   90.00
#
_symmetry.space_group_name_H-M   'P 1'
#
loop_
_entity.id
_entity.type
_entity.pdbx_description
1 polymer ?
#
loop_
_entity_poly.entity_id
_entity_poly.type
_entity_poly.pdbx_seq_one_letter_code
_entity_poly.pdbx_strand_id
1 'polypeptide(L)'
;TIISAKMGVQLNGNKIAQNNVQSANAMLSTTEGNLGVVQDNLTRIRDLTLQAHNGTYSATELDAMQAEVDERIAEIDRVSDSAKYSDLQLFGGDLKDKGAVFQVGANGSSNDAITAAGDIFKSVKFNDVTGETNFKLSDAVSNQTKFSAALGNLDKAISDIASRQSKVGSAQNRLDSALDTLTTQYTNLSAAKSVITDAD
;
A
#
# COMPACT_ATOMS: atom_id res chain seq x y z
N THR A 1 41.30 -0.06 -19.06
CA THR A 1 41.87 0.64 -17.89
C THR A 1 41.13 0.41 -16.59
N ILE A 2 41.73 0.77 -15.43
CA ILE A 2 41.11 0.70 -14.11
C ILE A 2 39.85 1.59 -14.06
N ILE A 3 39.88 2.76 -14.68
CA ILE A 3 38.77 3.71 -14.74
C ILE A 3 37.58 3.10 -15.50
N SER A 4 37.85 2.48 -16.66
CA SER A 4 36.82 1.81 -17.46
C SER A 4 36.19 0.64 -16.70
N ALA A 5 36.97 -0.13 -15.93
CA ALA A 5 36.46 -1.21 -15.09
C ALA A 5 35.57 -0.69 -13.96
N LYS A 6 35.98 0.39 -13.26
CA LYS A 6 35.14 1.04 -12.23
C LYS A 6 33.83 1.58 -12.80
N MET A 7 33.86 2.19 -13.98
CA MET A 7 32.66 2.64 -14.68
C MET A 7 31.73 1.46 -15.04
N GLY A 8 32.32 0.32 -15.43
CA GLY A 8 31.55 -0.89 -15.69
C GLY A 8 30.81 -1.41 -14.46
N VAL A 9 31.45 -1.39 -13.30
CA VAL A 9 30.82 -1.76 -12.01
C VAL A 9 29.68 -0.81 -11.67
N GLN A 10 29.86 0.50 -11.86
CA GLN A 10 28.82 1.50 -11.62
C GLN A 10 27.65 1.35 -12.59
N LEU A 11 27.89 1.05 -13.86
CA LEU A 11 26.84 0.80 -14.85
C LEU A 11 26.01 -0.44 -14.47
N ASN A 12 26.65 -1.51 -14.05
CA ASN A 12 25.96 -2.73 -13.60
C ASN A 12 25.12 -2.46 -12.35
N GLY A 13 25.67 -1.77 -11.36
CA GLY A 13 24.96 -1.39 -10.15
C GLY A 13 23.77 -0.49 -10.44
N ASN A 14 23.92 0.45 -11.36
CA ASN A 14 22.83 1.32 -11.82
C ASN A 14 21.71 0.51 -12.51
N LYS A 15 22.06 -0.46 -13.34
CA LYS A 15 21.09 -1.32 -14.01
C LYS A 15 20.28 -2.17 -13.01
N ILE A 16 20.96 -2.71 -12.00
CA ILE A 16 20.33 -3.44 -10.91
C ILE A 16 19.37 -2.51 -10.14
N ALA A 17 19.82 -1.30 -9.83
CA ALA A 17 18.98 -0.30 -9.15
C ALA A 17 17.73 0.06 -9.95
N GLN A 18 17.83 0.22 -11.28
CA GLN A 18 16.67 0.44 -12.15
C GLN A 18 15.68 -0.72 -12.06
N ASN A 19 16.15 -1.96 -12.09
CA ASN A 19 15.29 -3.15 -11.94
C ASN A 19 14.64 -3.19 -10.55
N ASN A 20 15.37 -2.83 -9.51
CA ASN A 20 14.84 -2.75 -8.15
C ASN A 20 13.71 -1.71 -8.03
N VAL A 21 13.86 -0.55 -8.66
CA VAL A 21 12.82 0.49 -8.71
C VAL A 21 11.57 -0.01 -9.40
N GLN A 22 11.71 -0.72 -10.52
CA GLN A 22 10.56 -1.30 -11.24
C GLN A 22 9.83 -2.34 -10.39
N SER A 23 10.57 -3.22 -9.71
CA SER A 23 9.98 -4.21 -8.79
C SER A 23 9.29 -3.54 -7.60
N ALA A 24 9.89 -2.48 -7.04
CA ALA A 24 9.31 -1.69 -5.96
C ALA A 24 7.99 -1.03 -6.37
N ASN A 25 7.94 -0.43 -7.55
CA ASN A 25 6.72 0.16 -8.10
C ASN A 25 5.63 -0.89 -8.31
N ALA A 26 5.97 -2.07 -8.81
CA ALA A 26 5.02 -3.17 -8.97
C ALA A 26 4.44 -3.63 -7.62
N MET A 27 5.28 -3.77 -6.60
CA MET A 27 4.86 -4.10 -5.24
C MET A 27 3.93 -3.03 -4.65
N LEU A 28 4.29 -1.76 -4.78
CA LEU A 28 3.48 -0.65 -4.26
C LEU A 28 2.16 -0.52 -5.02
N SER A 29 2.13 -0.74 -6.33
CA SER A 29 0.88 -0.76 -7.12
C SER A 29 -0.05 -1.89 -6.67
N THR A 30 0.50 -3.06 -6.36
CA THR A 30 -0.28 -4.18 -5.79
C THR A 30 -0.84 -3.80 -4.41
N THR A 31 -0.03 -3.16 -3.57
CA THR A 31 -0.46 -2.67 -2.26
C THR A 31 -1.58 -1.64 -2.39
N GLU A 32 -1.42 -0.67 -3.28
CA GLU A 32 -2.43 0.37 -3.54
C GLU A 32 -3.76 -0.23 -4.02
N GLY A 33 -3.71 -1.17 -4.96
CA GLY A 33 -4.90 -1.86 -5.45
C GLY A 33 -5.66 -2.59 -4.34
N ASN A 34 -4.96 -3.30 -3.48
CA ASN A 34 -5.57 -3.98 -2.33
C ASN A 34 -6.15 -3.00 -1.30
N LEU A 35 -5.45 -1.89 -1.03
CA LEU A 35 -5.99 -0.81 -0.17
C LEU A 35 -7.26 -0.20 -0.76
N GLY A 36 -7.33 -0.05 -2.10
CA GLY A 36 -8.53 0.41 -2.81
C GLY A 36 -9.73 -0.51 -2.57
N VAL A 37 -9.54 -1.82 -2.69
CA VAL A 37 -10.60 -2.80 -2.41
C VAL A 37 -11.09 -2.70 -0.97
N VAL A 38 -10.18 -2.56 0.00
CA VAL A 38 -10.55 -2.37 1.41
C VAL A 38 -11.35 -1.08 1.60
N GLN A 39 -10.92 0.01 1.00
CA GLN A 39 -11.61 1.30 1.08
C GLN A 39 -13.02 1.24 0.51
N ASP A 40 -13.20 0.62 -0.65
CA ASP A 40 -14.52 0.46 -1.27
C ASP A 40 -15.47 -0.35 -0.40
N ASN A 41 -15.00 -1.44 0.20
CA ASN A 41 -15.79 -2.25 1.12
C ASN A 41 -16.14 -1.51 2.41
N LEU A 42 -15.21 -0.77 3.01
CA LEU A 42 -15.46 0.07 4.19
C LEU A 42 -16.50 1.16 3.88
N THR A 43 -16.40 1.80 2.73
CA THR A 43 -17.35 2.83 2.28
C THR A 43 -18.74 2.21 2.11
N ARG A 44 -18.85 1.03 1.53
CA ARG A 44 -20.13 0.33 1.38
C ARG A 44 -20.74 -0.05 2.72
N ILE A 45 -19.92 -0.53 3.67
CA ILE A 45 -20.40 -0.83 5.03
C ILE A 45 -20.92 0.45 5.71
N ARG A 46 -20.23 1.57 5.52
CA ARG A 46 -20.69 2.87 6.02
C ARG A 46 -22.04 3.26 5.44
N ASP A 47 -22.20 3.12 4.14
CA ASP A 47 -23.46 3.43 3.45
C ASP A 47 -24.62 2.55 3.95
N LEU A 48 -24.37 1.25 4.13
CA LEU A 48 -25.36 0.33 4.70
C LEU A 48 -25.71 0.70 6.13
N THR A 49 -24.75 1.16 6.93
CA THR A 49 -25.00 1.62 8.30
C THR A 49 -25.88 2.88 8.31
N LEU A 50 -25.63 3.82 7.41
CA LEU A 50 -26.49 5.01 7.23
C LEU A 50 -27.91 4.62 6.81
N GLN A 51 -28.04 3.72 5.84
CA GLN A 51 -29.34 3.23 5.39
C GLN A 51 -30.10 2.54 6.51
N ALA A 52 -29.44 1.66 7.25
CA ALA A 52 -30.05 0.89 8.34
C ALA A 52 -30.58 1.78 9.49
N HIS A 53 -29.98 2.95 9.68
CA HIS A 53 -30.44 3.92 10.69
C HIS A 53 -31.78 4.58 10.32
N ASN A 54 -32.16 4.55 9.05
CA ASN A 54 -33.44 5.03 8.61
C ASN A 54 -34.55 4.03 9.05
N GLY A 55 -35.48 4.47 9.87
CA GLY A 55 -36.53 3.63 10.49
C GLY A 55 -37.60 3.05 9.54
N THR A 56 -37.38 3.12 8.21
CA THR A 56 -38.31 2.59 7.21
C THR A 56 -38.07 1.15 6.83
N TYR A 57 -36.97 0.52 7.30
CA TYR A 57 -36.61 -0.85 6.96
C TYR A 57 -37.22 -1.87 7.94
N SER A 58 -37.75 -2.96 7.40
CA SER A 58 -38.22 -4.11 8.17
C SER A 58 -37.07 -4.93 8.74
N ALA A 59 -37.35 -5.80 9.70
CA ALA A 59 -36.38 -6.73 10.25
C ALA A 59 -35.75 -7.63 9.17
N THR A 60 -36.53 -8.10 8.21
CA THR A 60 -36.08 -8.92 7.09
C THR A 60 -35.09 -8.14 6.18
N GLU A 61 -35.40 -6.88 5.91
CA GLU A 61 -34.52 -6.00 5.11
C GLU A 61 -33.22 -5.70 5.86
N LEU A 62 -33.27 -5.46 7.16
CA LEU A 62 -32.08 -5.28 7.99
C LEU A 62 -31.22 -6.54 8.04
N ASP A 63 -31.81 -7.73 8.07
CA ASP A 63 -31.08 -9.00 8.00
C ASP A 63 -30.37 -9.16 6.65
N ALA A 64 -31.01 -8.77 5.55
CA ALA A 64 -30.39 -8.78 4.23
C ALA A 64 -29.20 -7.78 4.14
N MET A 65 -29.38 -6.60 4.71
CA MET A 65 -28.29 -5.61 4.79
C MET A 65 -27.14 -6.12 5.67
N GLN A 66 -27.43 -6.80 6.78
CA GLN A 66 -26.41 -7.42 7.62
C GLN A 66 -25.64 -8.51 6.88
N ALA A 67 -26.30 -9.32 6.07
CA ALA A 67 -25.65 -10.34 5.24
C ALA A 67 -24.65 -9.69 4.27
N GLU A 68 -25.01 -8.57 3.63
CA GLU A 68 -24.07 -7.82 2.78
C GLU A 68 -22.90 -7.27 3.59
N VAL A 69 -23.13 -6.72 4.77
CA VAL A 69 -22.05 -6.25 5.67
C VAL A 69 -21.09 -7.38 6.02
N ASP A 70 -21.63 -8.55 6.39
CA ASP A 70 -20.80 -9.72 6.75
C ASP A 70 -19.90 -10.17 5.58
N GLU A 71 -20.45 -10.19 4.35
CA GLU A 71 -19.66 -10.49 3.13
C GLU A 71 -18.57 -9.44 2.86
N ARG A 72 -18.88 -8.16 3.07
CA ARG A 72 -17.91 -7.07 2.90
C ARG A 72 -16.78 -7.16 3.93
N ILE A 73 -17.10 -7.47 5.18
CA ILE A 73 -16.12 -7.69 6.25
C ILE A 73 -15.24 -8.90 5.91
N ALA A 74 -15.85 -10.00 5.49
CA ALA A 74 -15.11 -11.20 5.08
C ALA A 74 -14.14 -10.92 3.94
N GLU A 75 -14.54 -10.09 2.96
CA GLU A 75 -13.66 -9.71 1.85
C GLU A 75 -12.49 -8.82 2.32
N ILE A 76 -12.73 -7.87 3.21
CA ILE A 76 -11.67 -7.06 3.83
C ILE A 76 -10.65 -7.96 4.54
N ASP A 77 -11.13 -8.89 5.35
CA ASP A 77 -10.27 -9.82 6.10
C ASP A 77 -9.50 -10.75 5.16
N ARG A 78 -10.17 -11.23 4.10
CA ARG A 78 -9.53 -12.05 3.07
C ARG A 78 -8.38 -11.29 2.37
N VAL A 79 -8.61 -10.03 2.00
CA VAL A 79 -7.57 -9.18 1.39
C VAL A 79 -6.39 -9.02 2.34
N SER A 80 -6.64 -8.77 3.61
CA SER A 80 -5.57 -8.63 4.62
C SER A 80 -4.70 -9.88 4.71
N ASP A 81 -5.32 -11.05 4.67
CA ASP A 81 -4.61 -12.33 4.83
C ASP A 81 -3.96 -12.83 3.53
N SER A 82 -4.55 -12.52 2.37
CA SER A 82 -4.14 -13.08 1.08
C SER A 82 -3.27 -12.15 0.24
N ALA A 83 -3.23 -10.85 0.53
CA ALA A 83 -2.45 -9.90 -0.27
C ALA A 83 -0.96 -10.19 -0.16
N LYS A 84 -0.34 -10.54 -1.28
CA LYS A 84 1.08 -10.88 -1.38
C LYS A 84 1.68 -10.27 -2.63
N TYR A 85 2.96 -9.95 -2.54
CA TYR A 85 3.81 -9.71 -3.69
C TYR A 85 4.90 -10.79 -3.70
N SER A 86 4.88 -11.67 -4.72
CA SER A 86 5.62 -12.92 -4.66
C SER A 86 5.21 -13.71 -3.40
N ASP A 87 6.14 -14.11 -2.55
CA ASP A 87 5.85 -14.79 -1.28
C ASP A 87 5.79 -13.84 -0.06
N LEU A 88 5.91 -12.54 -0.31
CA LEU A 88 5.93 -11.54 0.75
C LEU A 88 4.52 -11.08 1.10
N GLN A 89 4.10 -11.32 2.34
CA GLN A 89 2.82 -10.84 2.86
C GLN A 89 2.84 -9.31 2.97
N LEU A 90 1.86 -8.65 2.35
CA LEU A 90 1.80 -7.18 2.31
C LEU A 90 1.21 -6.58 3.59
N PHE A 91 0.23 -7.22 4.23
CA PHE A 91 -0.44 -6.68 5.40
C PHE A 91 -0.30 -7.59 6.61
N GLY A 92 0.06 -7.00 7.76
CA GLY A 92 0.17 -7.71 9.03
C GLY A 92 1.39 -8.64 9.17
N GLY A 93 2.27 -8.70 8.15
CA GLY A 93 3.52 -9.46 8.19
C GLY A 93 4.69 -8.64 8.74
N ASP A 94 5.91 -9.03 8.37
CA ASP A 94 7.14 -8.40 8.88
C ASP A 94 7.30 -6.95 8.43
N LEU A 95 6.72 -6.56 7.28
CA LEU A 95 6.82 -5.20 6.75
C LEU A 95 6.18 -4.14 7.63
N LYS A 96 5.22 -4.51 8.47
CA LYS A 96 4.51 -3.57 9.36
C LYS A 96 5.43 -2.85 10.35
N ASP A 97 6.53 -3.49 10.73
CA ASP A 97 7.44 -2.99 11.76
C ASP A 97 8.58 -2.17 11.16
N LYS A 98 9.16 -2.64 10.07
CA LYS A 98 10.36 -2.03 9.46
C LYS A 98 10.12 -1.33 8.12
N GLY A 99 8.97 -1.51 7.51
CA GLY A 99 8.69 -1.02 6.16
C GLY A 99 9.38 -1.85 5.08
N ALA A 100 9.25 -1.42 3.84
CA ALA A 100 9.92 -1.99 2.69
C ALA A 100 11.06 -1.06 2.25
N VAL A 101 12.28 -1.57 2.26
CA VAL A 101 13.48 -0.82 1.86
C VAL A 101 13.85 -1.21 0.43
N PHE A 102 13.97 -0.22 -0.44
CA PHE A 102 14.30 -0.40 -1.86
C PHE A 102 15.66 0.20 -2.15
N GLN A 103 16.58 -0.61 -2.70
CA GLN A 103 17.89 -0.15 -3.13
C GLN A 103 17.76 0.53 -4.50
N VAL A 104 17.93 1.85 -4.53
CA VAL A 104 17.71 2.71 -5.71
C VAL A 104 19.00 3.36 -6.21
N GLY A 105 20.14 2.89 -5.76
CA GLY A 105 21.46 3.37 -6.16
C GLY A 105 22.47 2.24 -6.25
N ALA A 106 23.64 2.55 -6.83
CA ALA A 106 24.70 1.57 -7.09
C ALA A 106 25.58 1.29 -5.87
N ASN A 107 25.44 2.04 -4.78
CA ASN A 107 26.32 2.01 -3.62
C ASN A 107 25.55 1.67 -2.33
N GLY A 108 26.27 1.39 -1.26
CA GLY A 108 25.71 1.02 0.04
C GLY A 108 25.34 2.19 0.96
N SER A 109 25.30 3.41 0.44
CA SER A 109 24.90 4.60 1.21
C SER A 109 23.40 4.56 1.55
N SER A 110 23.00 5.15 2.68
CA SER A 110 21.60 5.35 3.03
C SER A 110 20.84 6.24 2.03
N ASN A 111 21.58 7.08 1.28
CA ASN A 111 21.00 7.90 0.21
C ASN A 111 20.62 7.08 -1.04
N ASP A 112 21.14 5.85 -1.16
CA ASP A 112 20.83 4.92 -2.25
C ASP A 112 19.66 4.00 -1.92
N ALA A 113 18.88 4.29 -0.87
CA ALA A 113 17.70 3.54 -0.48
C ALA A 113 16.48 4.45 -0.30
N ILE A 114 15.33 3.95 -0.69
CA ILE A 114 14.01 4.55 -0.40
C ILE A 114 13.21 3.55 0.43
N THR A 115 12.61 4.01 1.53
CA THR A 115 11.82 3.17 2.42
C THR A 115 10.35 3.54 2.31
N ALA A 116 9.50 2.57 1.99
CA ALA A 116 8.06 2.65 2.20
C ALA A 116 7.77 2.36 3.67
N ALA A 117 7.10 3.29 4.35
CA ALA A 117 6.90 3.22 5.80
C ALA A 117 6.10 1.98 6.23
N GLY A 118 6.45 1.40 7.38
CA GLY A 118 5.83 0.17 7.90
C GLY A 118 4.34 0.29 8.18
N ASP A 119 3.85 1.49 8.50
CA ASP A 119 2.42 1.72 8.75
C ASP A 119 1.53 1.48 7.52
N ILE A 120 2.08 1.57 6.29
CA ILE A 120 1.40 1.17 5.05
C ILE A 120 1.00 -0.31 5.11
N PHE A 121 1.86 -1.13 5.72
CA PHE A 121 1.76 -2.60 5.71
C PHE A 121 1.17 -3.19 6.98
N LYS A 122 0.58 -2.38 7.85
CA LYS A 122 -0.21 -2.88 8.98
C LYS A 122 -1.42 -3.66 8.50
N SER A 123 -1.92 -4.57 9.33
CA SER A 123 -3.16 -5.31 9.06
C SER A 123 -4.27 -4.35 8.63
N VAL A 124 -5.05 -4.75 7.64
CA VAL A 124 -6.25 -4.05 7.18
C VAL A 124 -7.52 -4.79 7.56
N LYS A 125 -7.44 -5.84 8.40
CA LYS A 125 -8.64 -6.54 8.90
C LYS A 125 -9.62 -5.54 9.50
N PHE A 126 -10.89 -5.83 9.33
CA PHE A 126 -11.96 -4.92 9.73
C PHE A 126 -11.86 -4.51 11.20
N ASN A 127 -11.65 -5.47 12.10
CA ASN A 127 -11.51 -5.16 13.53
C ASN A 127 -10.23 -4.37 13.86
N ASP A 128 -9.16 -4.56 13.11
CA ASP A 128 -7.89 -3.84 13.34
C ASP A 128 -7.97 -2.38 12.93
N VAL A 129 -8.71 -2.07 11.86
CA VAL A 129 -8.84 -0.68 11.34
C VAL A 129 -10.01 0.08 11.97
N THR A 130 -11.08 -0.60 12.40
CA THR A 130 -12.26 0.03 13.00
C THR A 130 -12.29 -0.05 14.52
N GLY A 131 -11.62 -1.05 15.12
CA GLY A 131 -11.77 -1.39 16.54
C GLY A 131 -13.06 -2.14 16.86
N GLU A 132 -13.87 -2.47 15.85
CA GLU A 132 -15.17 -3.13 16.02
C GLU A 132 -15.04 -4.63 15.90
N THR A 133 -15.44 -5.36 16.92
CA THR A 133 -15.54 -6.82 16.90
C THR A 133 -17.00 -7.22 16.75
N ASN A 134 -17.29 -8.20 15.89
CA ASN A 134 -18.65 -8.70 15.68
C ASN A 134 -19.67 -7.60 15.35
N PHE A 135 -19.35 -6.79 14.33
CA PHE A 135 -20.17 -5.66 13.89
C PHE A 135 -21.57 -6.09 13.48
N LYS A 136 -22.60 -5.53 14.13
CA LYS A 136 -24.01 -5.78 13.83
C LYS A 136 -24.75 -4.47 13.59
N LEU A 137 -25.45 -4.37 12.44
CA LEU A 137 -26.26 -3.19 12.10
C LEU A 137 -27.35 -2.92 13.13
N SER A 138 -28.05 -3.97 13.60
CA SER A 138 -29.11 -3.83 14.61
C SER A 138 -28.58 -3.19 15.90
N ASP A 139 -27.36 -3.49 16.29
CA ASP A 139 -26.72 -2.89 17.46
C ASP A 139 -26.24 -1.46 17.15
N ALA A 140 -25.57 -1.28 16.01
CA ALA A 140 -25.05 0.02 15.57
C ALA A 140 -26.16 1.08 15.45
N VAL A 141 -27.38 0.70 15.04
CA VAL A 141 -28.50 1.64 14.85
C VAL A 141 -29.51 1.63 16.00
N SER A 142 -29.20 0.93 17.10
CA SER A 142 -30.12 0.80 18.25
C SER A 142 -30.38 2.11 18.97
N ASN A 143 -29.44 3.03 18.94
CA ASN A 143 -29.60 4.40 19.47
C ASN A 143 -28.60 5.34 18.79
N GLN A 144 -28.82 6.65 18.98
CA GLN A 144 -27.99 7.69 18.34
C GLN A 144 -26.53 7.63 18.78
N THR A 145 -26.23 7.29 20.02
CA THR A 145 -24.85 7.23 20.54
C THR A 145 -24.06 6.10 19.86
N LYS A 146 -24.68 4.91 19.76
CA LYS A 146 -24.04 3.77 19.08
C LYS A 146 -23.90 4.00 17.58
N PHE A 147 -24.88 4.61 16.95
CA PHE A 147 -24.82 4.97 15.55
C PHE A 147 -23.68 5.96 15.26
N SER A 148 -23.56 7.02 16.04
CA SER A 148 -22.48 7.98 15.89
C SER A 148 -21.11 7.35 16.13
N ALA A 149 -20.99 6.44 17.11
CA ALA A 149 -19.75 5.71 17.36
C ALA A 149 -19.37 4.79 16.20
N ALA A 150 -20.32 4.04 15.66
CA ALA A 150 -20.10 3.14 14.53
C ALA A 150 -19.64 3.92 13.27
N LEU A 151 -20.33 5.01 12.94
CA LEU A 151 -19.90 5.88 11.84
C LEU A 151 -18.52 6.49 12.08
N GLY A 152 -18.24 6.95 13.29
CA GLY A 152 -16.94 7.51 13.64
C GLY A 152 -15.80 6.50 13.48
N ASN A 153 -16.01 5.25 13.87
CA ASN A 153 -15.04 4.17 13.71
C ASN A 153 -14.82 3.82 12.23
N LEU A 154 -15.88 3.76 11.44
CA LEU A 154 -15.80 3.55 9.99
C LEU A 154 -15.09 4.72 9.29
N ASP A 155 -15.39 5.96 9.66
CA ASP A 155 -14.74 7.14 9.09
C ASP A 155 -13.24 7.18 9.41
N LYS A 156 -12.85 6.79 10.63
CA LYS A 156 -11.44 6.65 11.00
C LYS A 156 -10.74 5.59 10.15
N ALA A 157 -11.38 4.43 9.96
CA ALA A 157 -10.83 3.36 9.15
C ALA A 157 -10.63 3.80 7.69
N ILE A 158 -11.63 4.44 7.09
CA ILE A 158 -11.57 4.98 5.73
C ILE A 158 -10.44 6.01 5.62
N SER A 159 -10.33 6.91 6.59
CA SER A 159 -9.27 7.92 6.63
C SER A 159 -7.86 7.30 6.78
N ASP A 160 -7.72 6.25 7.60
CA ASP A 160 -6.46 5.52 7.75
C ASP A 160 -6.03 4.87 6.43
N ILE A 161 -6.95 4.18 5.75
CA ILE A 161 -6.67 3.57 4.45
C ILE A 161 -6.31 4.63 3.40
N ALA A 162 -7.03 5.75 3.36
CA ALA A 162 -6.70 6.87 2.45
C ALA A 162 -5.31 7.44 2.73
N SER A 163 -4.93 7.57 4.00
CA SER A 163 -3.59 8.01 4.40
C SER A 163 -2.50 7.03 3.92
N ARG A 164 -2.74 5.73 4.06
CA ARG A 164 -1.80 4.70 3.56
C ARG A 164 -1.67 4.77 2.04
N GLN A 165 -2.76 4.94 1.29
CA GLN A 165 -2.73 5.13 -0.16
C GLN A 165 -1.92 6.37 -0.55
N SER A 166 -2.07 7.47 0.17
CA SER A 166 -1.29 8.69 -0.05
C SER A 166 0.22 8.46 0.17
N LYS A 167 0.59 7.70 1.20
CA LYS A 167 1.98 7.32 1.47
C LYS A 167 2.55 6.41 0.39
N VAL A 168 1.76 5.47 -0.13
CA VAL A 168 2.14 4.64 -1.28
C VAL A 168 2.41 5.52 -2.50
N GLY A 169 1.50 6.44 -2.82
CA GLY A 169 1.68 7.38 -3.92
C GLY A 169 2.94 8.24 -3.79
N SER A 170 3.22 8.72 -2.58
CA SER A 170 4.44 9.49 -2.30
C SER A 170 5.71 8.65 -2.51
N ALA A 171 5.70 7.39 -2.06
CA ALA A 171 6.83 6.48 -2.28
C ALA A 171 7.02 6.18 -3.77
N GLN A 172 5.94 5.95 -4.52
CA GLN A 172 5.99 5.75 -5.97
C GLN A 172 6.56 6.97 -6.70
N ASN A 173 6.17 8.18 -6.32
CA ASN A 173 6.72 9.40 -6.91
C ASN A 173 8.23 9.53 -6.65
N ARG A 174 8.69 9.16 -5.46
CA ARG A 174 10.14 9.14 -5.15
C ARG A 174 10.87 8.09 -5.97
N LEU A 175 10.28 6.91 -6.15
CA LEU A 175 10.83 5.84 -6.99
C LEU A 175 10.92 6.25 -8.45
N ASP A 176 9.90 6.92 -8.98
CA ASP A 176 9.90 7.44 -10.35
C ASP A 176 11.00 8.48 -10.56
N SER A 177 11.18 9.39 -9.61
CA SER A 177 12.27 10.37 -9.64
C SER A 177 13.66 9.69 -9.58
N ALA A 178 13.79 8.64 -8.77
CA ALA A 178 15.01 7.85 -8.69
C ALA A 178 15.30 7.13 -10.02
N LEU A 179 14.27 6.58 -10.66
CA LEU A 179 14.40 5.94 -11.98
C LEU A 179 14.87 6.91 -13.04
N ASP A 180 14.31 8.12 -13.10
CA ASP A 180 14.72 9.16 -14.03
C ASP A 180 16.20 9.55 -13.82
N THR A 181 16.62 9.70 -12.56
CA THR A 181 18.00 9.98 -12.20
C THR A 181 18.92 8.84 -12.63
N LEU A 182 18.56 7.59 -12.35
CA LEU A 182 19.33 6.40 -12.72
C LEU A 182 19.49 6.28 -14.24
N THR A 183 18.43 6.53 -14.99
CA THR A 183 18.43 6.48 -16.46
C THR A 183 19.38 7.54 -17.04
N THR A 184 19.34 8.75 -16.51
CA THR A 184 20.25 9.84 -16.92
C THR A 184 21.70 9.51 -16.58
N GLN A 185 21.95 9.03 -15.36
CA GLN A 185 23.29 8.62 -14.95
C GLN A 185 23.84 7.47 -15.80
N TYR A 186 23.00 6.50 -16.12
CA TYR A 186 23.39 5.37 -16.98
C TYR A 186 23.83 5.85 -18.37
N THR A 187 23.06 6.73 -18.98
CA THR A 187 23.37 7.29 -20.29
C THR A 187 24.69 8.07 -20.27
N ASN A 188 24.87 8.95 -19.29
CA ASN A 188 26.08 9.78 -19.16
C ASN A 188 27.33 8.93 -18.87
N LEU A 189 27.19 7.96 -17.99
CA LEU A 189 28.31 7.09 -17.60
C LEU A 189 28.70 6.13 -18.74
N SER A 190 27.72 5.65 -19.50
CA SER A 190 27.95 4.82 -20.69
C SER A 190 28.69 5.60 -21.77
N ALA A 191 28.29 6.85 -22.02
CA ALA A 191 28.99 7.74 -22.96
C ALA A 191 30.43 8.03 -22.52
N ALA A 192 30.63 8.34 -21.23
CA ALA A 192 31.98 8.60 -20.68
C ALA A 192 32.87 7.36 -20.77
N LYS A 193 32.32 6.17 -20.50
CA LYS A 193 33.04 4.91 -20.64
C LYS A 193 33.48 4.66 -22.09
N SER A 194 32.60 4.92 -23.08
CA SER A 194 32.90 4.76 -24.49
C SER A 194 34.12 5.65 -24.91
N VAL A 195 34.08 6.92 -24.51
CA VAL A 195 35.17 7.86 -24.79
C VAL A 195 36.53 7.36 -24.25
N ILE A 196 36.51 6.80 -23.01
CA ILE A 196 37.76 6.29 -22.40
C ILE A 196 38.22 4.99 -23.09
N THR A 197 37.26 4.13 -23.44
CA THR A 197 37.60 2.85 -24.09
C THR A 197 38.08 3.07 -25.53
N ASP A 198 37.47 4.01 -26.24
CA ASP A 198 37.85 4.34 -27.63
C ASP A 198 39.19 5.10 -27.70
N ALA A 199 39.60 5.80 -26.63
CA ALA A 199 40.87 6.49 -26.53
C ALA A 199 42.06 5.57 -26.20
N ASP A 200 41.81 4.37 -25.66
CA ASP A 200 42.81 3.33 -25.38
C ASP A 200 43.07 2.48 -26.63
#